data_d7297435ce42e4caeae3c4aa027e0844
#
_entry.id   d7297435ce42e4caeae3c4aa027e0844
#
_cell.length_a   1.000
_cell.length_b   1.000
_cell.length_c   1.000
_cell.angle_alpha   90.00
_cell.angle_beta   90.00
_cell.angle_gamma   90.00
#
_symmetry.space_group_name_H-M   'P 1'
#
loop_
_entity.id
_entity.type
_entity.pdbx_description
1 polymer ?
#
loop_
_entity_poly.entity_id
_entity_poly.type
_entity_poly.pdbx_seq_one_letter_code
_entity_poly.pdbx_strand_id
1 'polypeptide(L)'
;MTVYLRTVQEVQTGIAGRFKARRLAMNLTQSELAARSGVTFSSLKRFEREGLIALDSLLNLALVLNCLDDFDKLAAENTPISAAQSLDALLATPARRRRATGRKGSSHGI
;
A
#
# COMPACT_ATOMS: atom_id res chain seq x y z
N MET A 1 -8.45 -24.14 -5.08
CA MET A 1 -8.03 -22.94 -4.39
C MET A 1 -9.21 -22.11 -3.93
N THR A 2 -9.11 -21.56 -2.79
CA THR A 2 -10.19 -20.79 -2.22
C THR A 2 -10.06 -19.32 -2.59
N VAL A 3 -11.12 -18.77 -3.10
CA VAL A 3 -11.17 -17.34 -3.31
C VAL A 3 -11.46 -16.69 -1.98
N TYR A 4 -10.64 -15.75 -1.63
CA TYR A 4 -10.73 -15.14 -0.34
C TYR A 4 -11.18 -13.70 -0.50
N LEU A 5 -12.42 -13.46 -0.12
CA LEU A 5 -12.99 -12.13 -0.25
C LEU A 5 -12.90 -11.40 1.08
N ARG A 6 -12.33 -10.23 1.06
CA ARG A 6 -12.15 -9.42 2.24
C ARG A 6 -12.77 -8.06 2.04
N THR A 7 -13.34 -7.53 3.08
CA THR A 7 -13.86 -6.17 3.03
C THR A 7 -12.73 -5.16 3.15
N VAL A 8 -13.00 -3.96 2.72
CA VAL A 8 -12.05 -2.86 2.88
C VAL A 8 -11.66 -2.72 4.34
N GLN A 9 -12.64 -2.78 5.23
CA GLN A 9 -12.37 -2.63 6.65
C GLN A 9 -11.47 -3.73 7.19
N GLU A 10 -11.68 -4.96 6.74
CA GLU A 10 -10.83 -6.06 7.16
C GLU A 10 -9.38 -5.84 6.73
N VAL A 11 -9.19 -5.33 5.51
CA VAL A 11 -7.84 -5.04 5.04
C VAL A 11 -7.23 -3.91 5.85
N GLN A 12 -8.02 -2.88 6.14
CA GLN A 12 -7.52 -1.76 6.94
C GLN A 12 -7.08 -2.21 8.33
N THR A 13 -7.89 -3.01 9.00
CA THR A 13 -7.53 -3.48 10.34
C THR A 13 -6.37 -4.46 10.28
N GLY A 14 -6.28 -5.23 9.21
CA GLY A 14 -5.13 -6.11 9.02
C GLY A 14 -3.82 -5.35 8.89
N ILE A 15 -3.85 -4.28 8.10
CA ILE A 15 -2.66 -3.43 7.95
C ILE A 15 -2.30 -2.79 9.28
N ALA A 16 -3.30 -2.26 9.99
CA ALA A 16 -3.05 -1.64 11.29
C ALA A 16 -2.44 -2.63 12.27
N GLY A 17 -2.92 -3.86 12.26
CA GLY A 17 -2.39 -4.90 13.15
C GLY A 17 -0.94 -5.22 12.84
N ARG A 18 -0.60 -5.31 11.55
CA ARG A 18 0.78 -5.60 11.17
C ARG A 18 1.71 -4.43 11.50
N PHE A 19 1.24 -3.20 11.34
CA PHE A 19 2.03 -2.04 11.72
C PHE A 19 2.26 -2.00 13.22
N LYS A 20 1.22 -2.30 13.99
CA LYS A 20 1.37 -2.37 15.44
C LYS A 20 2.36 -3.45 15.85
N ALA A 21 2.29 -4.62 15.23
CA ALA A 21 3.21 -5.70 15.52
C ALA A 21 4.65 -5.29 15.24
N ARG A 22 4.87 -4.59 14.12
CA ARG A 22 6.21 -4.09 13.81
C ARG A 22 6.70 -3.10 14.85
N ARG A 23 5.81 -2.18 15.25
CA ARG A 23 6.17 -1.21 16.27
C ARG A 23 6.61 -1.90 17.56
N LEU A 24 5.81 -2.88 17.98
CA LEU A 24 6.14 -3.62 19.20
C LEU A 24 7.44 -4.41 19.06
N ALA A 25 7.68 -4.99 17.89
CA ALA A 25 8.91 -5.74 17.65
C ALA A 25 10.14 -4.83 17.72
N MET A 26 9.96 -3.55 17.44
CA MET A 26 11.04 -2.58 17.53
C MET A 26 11.10 -1.89 18.89
N ASN A 27 10.29 -2.35 19.83
CA ASN A 27 10.24 -1.81 21.19
C ASN A 27 9.89 -0.33 21.22
N LEU A 28 9.02 0.11 20.32
CA LEU A 28 8.60 1.49 20.28
C LEU A 28 7.23 1.65 20.90
N THR A 29 7.08 2.65 21.74
CA THR A 29 5.76 3.04 22.20
C THR A 29 5.06 3.83 21.10
N GLN A 30 3.75 4.00 21.24
CA GLN A 30 3.01 4.84 20.30
C GLN A 30 3.58 6.26 20.28
N SER A 31 3.92 6.79 21.45
CA SER A 31 4.48 8.14 21.52
C SER A 31 5.81 8.23 20.79
N GLU A 32 6.65 7.22 20.95
CA GLU A 32 7.95 7.21 20.28
C GLU A 32 7.80 7.13 18.79
N LEU A 33 6.92 6.27 18.31
CA LEU A 33 6.71 6.15 16.87
C LEU A 33 6.11 7.43 16.32
N ALA A 34 5.16 8.03 17.02
CA ALA A 34 4.58 9.29 16.59
C ALA A 34 5.67 10.35 16.46
N ALA A 35 6.54 10.46 17.46
CA ALA A 35 7.60 11.46 17.44
C ALA A 35 8.56 11.24 16.27
N ARG A 36 8.93 9.99 16.01
CA ARG A 36 9.89 9.69 14.95
C ARG A 36 9.32 9.85 13.56
N SER A 37 8.03 9.58 13.41
CA SER A 37 7.39 9.62 12.10
C SER A 37 6.82 10.97 11.74
N GLY A 38 6.62 11.83 12.72
CA GLY A 38 5.93 13.09 12.49
C GLY A 38 4.42 12.94 12.42
N VAL A 39 3.91 11.74 12.63
CA VAL A 39 2.47 11.50 12.69
C VAL A 39 2.01 11.81 14.11
N THR A 40 0.87 12.48 14.24
CA THR A 40 0.40 12.83 15.58
C THR A 40 0.05 11.58 16.38
N PHE A 41 0.18 11.70 17.68
CA PHE A 41 -0.14 10.60 18.57
C PHE A 41 -1.60 10.14 18.39
N SER A 42 -2.52 11.09 18.28
CA SER A 42 -3.93 10.75 18.12
C SER A 42 -4.20 10.07 16.79
N SER A 43 -3.52 10.48 15.72
CA SER A 43 -3.66 9.82 14.43
C SER A 43 -3.14 8.40 14.49
N LEU A 44 -2.02 8.18 15.14
CA LEU A 44 -1.47 6.84 15.28
C LEU A 44 -2.38 5.96 16.12
N LYS A 45 -2.89 6.48 17.22
CA LYS A 45 -3.82 5.71 18.06
C LYS A 45 -5.06 5.31 17.26
N ARG A 46 -5.60 6.26 16.50
CA ARG A 46 -6.79 5.97 15.70
C ARG A 46 -6.50 4.91 14.66
N PHE A 47 -5.35 5.02 14.01
CA PHE A 47 -4.96 4.04 13.00
C PHE A 47 -4.85 2.64 13.62
N GLU A 48 -4.16 2.52 14.73
CA GLU A 48 -3.98 1.20 15.33
C GLU A 48 -5.30 0.61 15.82
N ARG A 49 -6.23 1.48 16.21
CA ARG A 49 -7.51 1.02 16.71
C ARG A 49 -8.53 0.77 15.60
N GLU A 50 -8.56 1.63 14.60
CA GLU A 50 -9.63 1.60 13.60
C GLU A 50 -9.16 1.35 12.17
N GLY A 51 -7.87 1.42 11.91
CA GLY A 51 -7.36 1.23 10.57
C GLY A 51 -7.52 2.44 9.67
N LEU A 52 -7.81 3.60 10.24
CA LEU A 52 -8.06 4.82 9.46
C LEU A 52 -6.88 5.77 9.58
N ILE A 53 -6.33 6.14 8.44
CA ILE A 53 -5.17 7.03 8.40
C ILE A 53 -5.04 7.59 6.99
N ALA A 54 -4.48 8.77 6.90
CA ALA A 54 -4.16 9.33 5.60
C ALA A 54 -2.95 8.60 5.02
N LEU A 55 -2.90 8.51 3.70
CA LEU A 55 -1.84 7.75 3.04
C LEU A 55 -0.46 8.29 3.36
N ASP A 56 -0.27 9.61 3.35
CA ASP A 56 1.03 10.18 3.63
C ASP A 56 1.49 9.85 5.05
N SER A 57 0.57 9.87 6.00
CA SER A 57 0.89 9.49 7.37
C SER A 57 1.28 8.02 7.45
N LEU A 58 0.54 7.17 6.74
CA LEU A 58 0.86 5.73 6.71
C LEU A 58 2.26 5.51 6.17
N LEU A 59 2.62 6.22 5.10
CA LEU A 59 3.94 6.06 4.50
C LEU A 59 5.03 6.55 5.44
N ASN A 60 4.77 7.61 6.20
CA ASN A 60 5.73 8.07 7.19
C ASN A 60 5.93 7.04 8.30
N LEU A 61 4.85 6.38 8.73
CA LEU A 61 4.99 5.29 9.68
C LEU A 61 5.81 4.15 9.09
N ALA A 62 5.52 3.80 7.83
CA ALA A 62 6.22 2.72 7.16
C ALA A 62 7.71 3.00 7.04
N LEU A 63 8.07 4.26 6.83
CA LEU A 63 9.48 4.65 6.75
C LEU A 63 10.20 4.34 8.05
N VAL A 64 9.60 4.74 9.18
CA VAL A 64 10.20 4.48 10.48
C VAL A 64 10.24 2.99 10.79
N LEU A 65 9.18 2.28 10.41
CA LEU A 65 9.07 0.85 10.68
C LEU A 65 9.79 -0.01 9.66
N ASN A 66 10.48 0.62 8.72
CA ASN A 66 11.33 -0.06 7.75
C ASN A 66 10.56 -1.00 6.83
N CYS A 67 9.38 -0.58 6.40
CA CYS A 67 8.59 -1.34 5.45
C CYS A 67 8.01 -0.47 4.34
N LEU A 68 8.66 0.66 4.08
CA LEU A 68 8.19 1.56 3.03
C LEU A 68 8.25 0.90 1.65
N ASP A 69 9.21 0.02 1.43
CA ASP A 69 9.37 -0.63 0.14
C ASP A 69 8.17 -1.47 -0.27
N ASP A 70 7.40 -1.94 0.71
CA ASP A 70 6.21 -2.72 0.39
C ASP A 70 5.23 -1.93 -0.45
N PHE A 71 5.24 -0.61 -0.32
CA PHE A 71 4.28 0.23 -1.02
C PHE A 71 4.67 0.49 -2.47
N ASP A 72 5.92 0.26 -2.83
CA ASP A 72 6.34 0.37 -4.22
C ASP A 72 5.67 -0.69 -5.09
N LYS A 73 5.26 -1.78 -4.47
CA LYS A 73 4.65 -2.90 -5.19
C LYS A 73 3.13 -2.85 -5.14
N LEU A 74 2.61 -1.90 -4.41
CA LEU A 74 1.17 -1.81 -4.24
C LEU A 74 0.51 -1.53 -5.57
N ALA A 75 -0.48 -2.37 -5.89
CA ALA A 75 -1.24 -2.24 -7.14
C ALA A 75 -0.37 -2.37 -8.38
N ALA A 76 0.80 -2.96 -8.25
CA ALA A 76 1.64 -3.21 -9.40
C ALA A 76 0.97 -4.19 -10.33
N GLU A 77 1.15 -3.97 -11.60
CA GLU A 77 0.51 -4.78 -12.61
C GLU A 77 1.04 -6.19 -12.65
N ASN A 78 2.30 -6.34 -12.41
CA ASN A 78 2.97 -7.58 -12.61
C ASN A 78 2.71 -8.57 -11.47
N THR A 79 2.34 -9.78 -11.82
CA THR A 79 2.22 -10.84 -10.84
C THR A 79 3.05 -12.03 -11.28
N PRO A 80 3.59 -12.78 -10.33
CA PRO A 80 4.43 -13.93 -10.68
C PRO A 80 3.70 -14.98 -11.50
N ILE A 81 2.44 -15.23 -11.16
CA ILE A 81 1.69 -16.27 -11.81
C ILE A 81 1.50 -15.97 -13.28
N SER A 82 1.48 -14.72 -13.63
CA SER A 82 1.17 -14.33 -14.98
C SER A 82 2.41 -13.90 -15.76
N ALA A 83 3.59 -14.24 -15.30
CA ALA A 83 4.78 -13.83 -16.01
C ALA A 83 4.75 -14.27 -17.47
N ALA A 84 4.48 -15.54 -17.70
CA ALA A 84 4.38 -16.04 -19.07
C ALA A 84 3.16 -15.49 -19.77
N GLN A 85 2.06 -15.39 -19.05
CA GLN A 85 0.85 -14.84 -19.61
C GLN A 85 1.01 -13.38 -19.97
N SER A 86 1.72 -12.66 -19.14
CA SER A 86 1.99 -11.26 -19.41
C SER A 86 2.80 -11.08 -20.67
N LEU A 87 3.77 -11.96 -20.86
CA LEU A 87 4.56 -11.93 -22.08
C LEU A 87 3.68 -12.19 -23.29
N ASP A 88 2.83 -13.19 -23.20
CA ASP A 88 1.91 -13.49 -24.28
C ASP A 88 1.00 -12.30 -24.57
N ALA A 89 0.52 -11.66 -23.53
CA ALA A 89 -0.36 -10.51 -23.69
C ALA A 89 0.36 -9.37 -24.38
N LEU A 90 1.60 -9.16 -24.02
CA LEU A 90 2.40 -8.10 -24.64
C LEU A 90 2.63 -8.39 -26.12
N LEU A 91 2.88 -9.63 -26.45
CA LEU A 91 3.10 -10.00 -27.83
C LEU A 91 1.81 -9.97 -28.64
N ALA A 92 0.70 -10.30 -27.99
CA ALA A 92 -0.59 -10.34 -28.69
C ALA A 92 -1.23 -8.96 -28.77
N THR A 93 -0.90 -8.08 -27.86
CA THR A 93 -1.52 -6.76 -27.79
C THR A 93 -0.45 -5.69 -27.94
N PRO A 94 -0.13 -5.40 -29.14
CA PRO A 94 0.90 -4.40 -29.36
C PRO A 94 0.48 -3.09 -28.78
N ALA A 95 1.34 -2.50 -28.20
CA ALA A 95 1.13 -1.24 -27.69
C ALA A 95 -0.01 -1.14 -26.79
N ARG A 96 -0.35 -1.25 -26.42
CA ARG A 96 -1.32 -0.94 -25.65
C ARG A 96 -1.47 0.40 -25.16
N ARG A 97 -1.65 0.73 -25.22
CA ARG A 97 -1.95 1.67 -24.85
C ARG A 97 -2.02 2.36 -24.04
N ARG A 98 -2.20 2.63 -23.98
CA ARG A 98 -2.46 3.22 -23.14
C ARG A 98 -2.88 3.90 -22.92
N ARG A 99 -3.44 4.20 -23.34
CA ARG A 99 -3.87 4.96 -23.11
C ARG A 99 -4.26 5.49 -22.87
N ALA A 100 -4.67 5.64 -23.21
CA ALA A 100 -5.04 6.50 -23.02
C ALA A 100 -5.12 7.04 -22.75
N THR A 101 -5.37 7.25 -23.30
CA THR A 101 -5.39 8.16 -23.16
C THR A 101 -5.41 8.71 -22.92
N GLY A 102 -5.72 8.78 -23.38
CA GLY A 102 -5.84 9.75 -23.16
C GLY A 102 -5.62 10.08 -22.93
N ARG A 103 -5.79 10.36 -23.48
CA ARG A 103 -5.55 11.07 -23.32
C ARG A 103 -5.17 11.52 -22.90
N LYS A 104 -5.28 11.59 -23.29
CA LYS A 104 -4.88 12.28 -23.01
C LYS A 104 -4.56 12.61 -22.25
N GLY A 105 -4.97 12.36 -22.65
CA GLY A 105 -4.75 13.01 -22.07
C GLY A 105 -4.38 12.93 -21.31
N SER A 106 -4.62 13.07 -21.67
CA SER A 106 -4.26 13.39 -21.08
C SER A 106 -3.82 13.36 -20.27
N SER A 107 -4.07 13.41 -20.57
CA SER A 107 -3.68 13.73 -20.04
C SER A 107 -3.22 13.61 -19.25
N HIS A 108 -3.38 13.67 -19.38
CA HIS A 108 -2.90 13.81 -18.80
C HIS A 108 -2.64 13.48 -17.98
N GLY A 109 -2.97 13.17 -18.55
CA GLY A 109 -2.93 13.08 -17.95
C GLY A 109 -2.67 12.51 -17.44
N ILE A 110 -2.72 12.68 -17.85
CA ILE A 110 -2.56 12.52 -17.55
C ILE A 110 -2.23 12.54 -17.21
#